data_bce05a413739176571f465a8f8807c03
#
_entry.id   bce05a413739176571f465a8f8807c03
#
_cell.length_a   1.000
_cell.length_b   1.000
_cell.length_c   1.000
_cell.angle_alpha   90.00
_cell.angle_beta   90.00
_cell.angle_gamma   90.00
#
_symmetry.space_group_name_H-M   'P 1'
#
loop_
_entity.id
_entity.type
_entity.pdbx_description
1 polymer ?
#
loop_
_entity_poly.entity_id
_entity_poly.type
_entity_poly.pdbx_seq_one_letter_code
_entity_poly.pdbx_strand_id
1 'polypeptide(L)'
;FGKDVNLNEIESVKLYYGGTESVERRGKTYFAPVDYISNNTPGKTLAANTSYSVLKSEVKAPKREVILKADQKLFPGVNYFWISLQMKPIASILSKVSAKVVEAKIDGQIAPLKIVRKADTHYMGVGVRHAGDDGAAAYRIPGLVTSNKGTLLGVYDVRYNNSADLQEYVE
;
A
#
# COMPACT_ATOMS: atom_id res chain seq x y z
N PHE A 1 13.04 -7.48 -7.53
CA PHE A 1 12.87 -7.96 -6.15
C PHE A 1 14.22 -8.31 -5.51
N GLY A 2 14.34 -8.09 -4.21
CA GLY A 2 15.50 -8.50 -3.41
C GLY A 2 15.70 -10.02 -3.40
N LYS A 3 16.94 -10.47 -3.13
CA LYS A 3 17.29 -11.90 -3.19
C LYS A 3 16.54 -12.75 -2.15
N ASP A 4 16.18 -12.14 -1.03
CA ASP A 4 15.48 -12.75 0.12
C ASP A 4 13.95 -12.79 -0.02
N VAL A 5 13.41 -12.26 -1.12
CA VAL A 5 11.97 -12.27 -1.36
C VAL A 5 11.52 -13.63 -1.89
N ASN A 6 10.52 -14.22 -1.25
CA ASN A 6 9.85 -15.43 -1.72
C ASN A 6 8.83 -15.09 -2.80
N LEU A 7 9.21 -15.24 -4.06
CA LEU A 7 8.37 -14.92 -5.21
C LEU A 7 7.11 -15.80 -5.30
N ASN A 8 7.14 -17.00 -4.72
CA ASN A 8 5.98 -17.90 -4.73
C ASN A 8 4.80 -17.35 -3.93
N GLU A 9 5.03 -16.39 -3.05
CA GLU A 9 4.02 -15.73 -2.24
C GLU A 9 3.41 -14.50 -2.91
N ILE A 10 4.00 -14.02 -4.00
CA ILE A 10 3.48 -12.87 -4.76
C ILE A 10 2.52 -13.37 -5.84
N GLU A 11 1.30 -12.88 -5.81
CA GLU A 11 0.30 -13.18 -6.84
C GLU A 11 0.53 -12.34 -8.08
N SER A 12 0.65 -11.03 -7.91
CA SER A 12 0.89 -10.12 -9.03
C SER A 12 1.60 -8.83 -8.62
N VAL A 13 2.17 -8.18 -9.64
CA VAL A 13 2.71 -6.82 -9.59
C VAL A 13 1.89 -5.96 -10.53
N LYS A 14 1.43 -4.81 -10.05
CA LYS A 14 0.56 -3.89 -10.79
C LYS A 14 1.20 -2.52 -10.91
N LEU A 15 1.08 -1.91 -12.07
CA LEU A 15 1.47 -0.53 -12.33
C LEU A 15 0.23 0.35 -12.48
N TYR A 16 0.20 1.42 -11.73
CA TYR A 16 -0.87 2.42 -11.79
C TYR A 16 -0.31 3.77 -12.23
N TYR A 17 -1.10 4.48 -13.01
CA TYR A 17 -0.89 5.89 -13.28
C TYR A 17 -1.77 6.71 -12.36
N GLY A 18 -1.17 7.58 -11.59
CA GLY A 18 -1.83 8.40 -10.58
C GLY A 18 -2.12 9.86 -11.01
N GLY A 19 -1.78 10.23 -12.24
CA GLY A 19 -1.99 11.61 -12.70
C GLY A 19 -0.79 12.52 -12.45
N THR A 20 -1.06 13.83 -12.39
CA THR A 20 -0.06 14.89 -12.26
C THR A 20 -0.18 15.67 -10.95
N GLU A 21 -1.17 15.36 -10.14
CA GLU A 21 -1.50 16.11 -8.93
C GLU A 21 -0.78 15.56 -7.69
N SER A 22 -0.47 16.44 -6.78
CA SER A 22 -0.01 16.12 -5.43
C SER A 22 -0.85 16.91 -4.42
N VAL A 23 -0.94 16.40 -3.20
CA VAL A 23 -1.68 17.04 -2.11
C VAL A 23 -0.77 17.25 -0.91
N GLU A 24 -0.78 18.46 -0.40
CA GLU A 24 -0.11 18.81 0.86
C GLU A 24 -1.04 18.50 2.05
N ARG A 25 -0.54 17.73 3.02
CA ARG A 25 -1.26 17.47 4.26
C ARG A 25 -0.29 17.36 5.43
N ARG A 26 -0.53 18.16 6.48
CA ARG A 26 0.30 18.19 7.69
C ARG A 26 1.80 18.38 7.37
N GLY A 27 2.11 19.28 6.44
CA GLY A 27 3.48 19.59 6.03
C GLY A 27 4.18 18.46 5.25
N LYS A 28 3.42 17.49 4.73
CA LYS A 28 3.93 16.42 3.86
C LYS A 28 3.22 16.43 2.53
N THR A 29 3.98 16.25 1.46
CA THR A 29 3.46 16.08 0.11
C THR A 29 3.12 14.61 -0.13
N TYR A 30 1.89 14.35 -0.52
CA TYR A 30 1.39 13.05 -0.95
C TYR A 30 1.12 13.08 -2.44
N PHE A 31 1.46 11.99 -3.11
CA PHE A 31 1.19 11.79 -4.53
C PHE A 31 0.00 10.85 -4.68
N ALA A 32 -0.71 10.96 -5.77
CA ALA A 32 -1.82 10.06 -6.04
C ALA A 32 -1.40 8.57 -5.90
N PRO A 33 -2.24 7.71 -5.30
CA PRO A 33 -3.59 7.97 -4.82
C PRO A 33 -3.60 8.45 -3.36
N VAL A 34 -3.82 9.72 -3.19
CA VAL A 34 -3.81 10.37 -1.87
C VAL A 34 -4.90 9.82 -0.97
N ASP A 35 -6.06 9.52 -1.52
CA ASP A 35 -7.21 9.05 -0.76
C ASP A 35 -6.96 7.74 -0.02
N TYR A 36 -6.10 6.88 -0.56
CA TYR A 36 -5.68 5.69 0.15
C TYR A 36 -4.93 6.00 1.44
N ILE A 37 -4.11 7.06 1.41
CA ILE A 37 -3.28 7.46 2.55
C ILE A 37 -4.07 8.34 3.52
N SER A 38 -5.03 9.12 3.02
CA SER A 38 -5.67 10.20 3.77
C SER A 38 -7.04 9.85 4.33
N ASN A 39 -7.77 8.94 3.73
CA ASN A 39 -9.09 8.57 4.17
C ASN A 39 -9.04 7.23 4.91
N ASN A 40 -9.27 7.29 6.21
CA ASN A 40 -9.71 6.14 6.99
C ASN A 40 -11.13 5.75 6.54
N THR A 41 -11.36 5.63 5.24
CA THR A 41 -12.68 5.23 4.77
C THR A 41 -12.77 3.71 4.89
N PRO A 42 -13.70 3.21 5.69
CA PRO A 42 -13.85 1.79 5.94
C PRO A 42 -13.98 0.99 4.64
N GLY A 43 -13.29 -0.14 4.55
CA GLY A 43 -13.42 -1.08 3.45
C GLY A 43 -12.88 -0.63 2.10
N LYS A 44 -12.31 0.58 1.98
CA LYS A 44 -11.66 0.99 0.74
C LYS A 44 -10.25 0.44 0.67
N THR A 45 -10.10 -0.63 -0.06
CA THR A 45 -8.80 -1.15 -0.47
C THR A 45 -8.17 -0.24 -1.53
N LEU A 46 -6.88 -0.38 -1.75
CA LEU A 46 -6.16 0.28 -2.83
C LEU A 46 -6.89 0.16 -4.19
N ALA A 47 -7.50 -0.99 -4.46
CA ALA A 47 -8.28 -1.24 -5.67
C ALA A 47 -9.57 -0.42 -5.74
N ALA A 48 -10.17 -0.06 -4.61
CA ALA A 48 -11.39 0.74 -4.56
C ALA A 48 -11.14 2.24 -4.74
N ASN A 49 -9.91 2.71 -4.55
CA ASN A 49 -9.51 4.10 -4.80
C ASN A 49 -9.03 4.35 -6.23
N THR A 50 -9.42 3.53 -7.16
CA THR A 50 -9.06 3.64 -8.59
C THR A 50 -9.65 4.86 -9.28
N SER A 51 -10.54 5.63 -8.66
CA SER A 51 -10.99 6.92 -9.19
C SER A 51 -9.83 7.92 -9.41
N TYR A 52 -8.73 7.77 -8.66
CA TYR A 52 -7.53 8.61 -8.76
C TYR A 52 -6.34 7.91 -9.40
N SER A 53 -6.45 6.61 -9.67
CA SER A 53 -5.36 5.82 -10.24
C SER A 53 -5.89 4.81 -11.23
N VAL A 54 -5.29 4.79 -12.40
CA VAL A 54 -5.68 3.90 -13.49
C VAL A 54 -4.67 2.76 -13.58
N LEU A 55 -5.16 1.52 -13.47
CA LEU A 55 -4.33 0.33 -13.71
C LEU A 55 -3.85 0.32 -15.16
N LYS A 56 -2.55 0.25 -15.35
CA LYS A 56 -1.90 0.22 -16.66
C LYS A 56 -1.40 -1.15 -17.06
N SER A 57 -0.85 -1.88 -16.13
CA SER A 57 -0.43 -3.27 -16.38
C SER A 57 -0.39 -4.10 -15.11
N GLU A 58 -0.52 -5.39 -15.30
CA GLU A 58 -0.39 -6.41 -14.27
C GLU A 58 0.45 -7.57 -14.79
N VAL A 59 1.40 -8.02 -13.98
CA VAL A 59 2.18 -9.23 -14.22
C VAL A 59 1.89 -10.21 -13.10
N LYS A 60 1.27 -11.34 -13.43
CA LYS A 60 0.98 -12.44 -12.51
C LYS A 60 2.18 -13.37 -12.37
N ALA A 61 2.33 -14.00 -11.22
CA ALA A 61 3.44 -14.90 -10.89
C ALA A 61 4.81 -14.31 -11.31
N PRO A 62 5.19 -13.16 -10.73
CA PRO A 62 6.33 -12.40 -11.20
C PRO A 62 7.65 -13.15 -11.00
N LYS A 63 8.59 -12.90 -11.89
CA LYS A 63 10.00 -13.31 -11.74
C LYS A 63 10.76 -12.28 -10.91
N ARG A 64 12.05 -12.56 -10.65
CA ARG A 64 12.94 -11.63 -9.91
C ARG A 64 13.01 -10.26 -10.55
N GLU A 65 13.02 -10.20 -11.86
CA GLU A 65 12.91 -8.99 -12.66
C GLU A 65 11.57 -8.97 -13.37
N VAL A 66 10.90 -7.83 -13.32
CA VAL A 66 9.57 -7.62 -13.90
C VAL A 66 9.59 -6.38 -14.77
N ILE A 67 9.07 -6.51 -15.97
CA ILE A 67 8.85 -5.39 -16.88
C ILE A 67 7.36 -5.04 -16.85
N LEU A 68 7.05 -3.83 -16.44
CA LEU A 68 5.70 -3.28 -16.45
C LEU A 68 5.61 -2.27 -17.58
N LYS A 69 4.64 -2.43 -18.47
CA LYS A 69 4.42 -1.56 -19.63
C LYS A 69 3.16 -0.74 -19.43
N ALA A 70 3.20 0.52 -19.84
CA ALA A 70 2.03 1.40 -19.84
C ALA A 70 1.92 2.10 -21.17
N ASP A 71 0.75 2.04 -21.78
CA ASP A 71 0.35 3.00 -22.82
C ASP A 71 -0.32 4.17 -22.09
N GLN A 72 0.47 5.23 -21.86
CA GLN A 72 0.05 6.40 -21.12
C GLN A 72 0.68 7.66 -21.70
N LYS A 73 -0.16 8.53 -22.24
CA LYS A 73 0.25 9.88 -22.62
C LYS A 73 0.70 10.64 -21.38
N LEU A 74 1.91 11.15 -21.41
CA LEU A 74 2.44 11.99 -20.33
C LEU A 74 2.05 13.45 -20.57
N PHE A 75 1.82 14.16 -19.50
CA PHE A 75 1.56 15.60 -19.52
C PHE A 75 2.85 16.36 -19.18
N PRO A 76 2.98 17.63 -19.61
CA PRO A 76 4.09 18.46 -19.18
C PRO A 76 4.20 18.53 -17.66
N GLY A 77 5.42 18.48 -17.14
CA GLY A 77 5.68 18.49 -15.71
C GLY A 77 5.80 17.09 -15.11
N VAL A 78 5.35 16.92 -13.87
CA VAL A 78 5.51 15.69 -13.11
C VAL A 78 4.34 14.75 -13.38
N ASN A 79 4.66 13.48 -13.64
CA ASN A 79 3.67 12.42 -13.78
C ASN A 79 3.95 11.34 -12.73
N TYR A 80 2.93 10.90 -12.03
CA TYR A 80 3.05 9.96 -10.93
C TYR A 80 2.63 8.56 -11.35
N PHE A 81 3.53 7.62 -11.10
CA PHE A 81 3.28 6.19 -11.23
C PHE A 81 3.57 5.51 -9.90
N TRP A 82 2.89 4.45 -9.64
CA TRP A 82 3.16 3.64 -8.48
C TRP A 82 2.94 2.17 -8.75
N ILE A 83 3.67 1.38 -8.01
CA ILE A 83 3.69 -0.07 -8.14
C ILE A 83 3.08 -0.66 -6.88
N SER A 84 2.10 -1.53 -7.03
CA SER A 84 1.55 -2.31 -5.94
C SER A 84 1.87 -3.79 -6.11
N LEU A 85 1.91 -4.50 -5.00
CA LEU A 85 2.10 -5.93 -4.94
C LEU A 85 0.85 -6.56 -4.35
N GLN A 86 0.34 -7.59 -5.01
CA GLN A 86 -0.69 -8.44 -4.45
C GLN A 86 -0.04 -9.71 -3.93
N MET A 87 -0.23 -9.99 -2.65
CA MET A 87 0.27 -11.21 -2.04
C MET A 87 -0.79 -12.30 -2.12
N LYS A 88 -0.34 -13.55 -2.19
CA LYS A 88 -1.26 -14.69 -2.11
C LYS A 88 -1.78 -14.86 -0.68
N PRO A 89 -3.00 -15.40 -0.50
CA PRO A 89 -3.56 -15.63 0.84
C PRO A 89 -2.69 -16.54 1.73
N ILE A 90 -1.86 -17.39 1.10
CA ILE A 90 -0.96 -18.32 1.81
C ILE A 90 0.39 -17.69 2.20
N ALA A 91 0.61 -16.40 1.89
CA ALA A 91 1.87 -15.74 2.22
C ALA A 91 2.09 -15.74 3.74
N SER A 92 3.29 -16.10 4.15
CA SER A 92 3.65 -16.11 5.56
C SER A 92 3.72 -14.68 6.13
N ILE A 93 3.19 -14.46 7.31
CA ILE A 93 3.34 -13.19 8.04
C ILE A 93 4.79 -12.89 8.43
N LEU A 94 5.67 -13.89 8.39
CA LEU A 94 7.10 -13.73 8.63
C LEU A 94 7.88 -13.35 7.36
N SER A 95 7.22 -13.37 6.22
CA SER A 95 7.84 -13.01 4.94
C SER A 95 8.07 -11.52 4.83
N LYS A 96 9.03 -11.18 4.02
CA LYS A 96 9.38 -9.79 3.70
C LYS A 96 9.38 -9.60 2.19
N VAL A 97 9.07 -8.40 1.79
CA VAL A 97 9.12 -7.98 0.39
C VAL A 97 10.02 -6.76 0.27
N SER A 98 10.94 -6.82 -0.67
CA SER A 98 11.74 -5.67 -1.09
C SER A 98 11.78 -5.61 -2.62
N ALA A 99 11.63 -4.41 -3.16
CA ALA A 99 11.70 -4.17 -4.59
C ALA A 99 12.27 -2.78 -4.87
N LYS A 100 12.86 -2.61 -6.03
CA LYS A 100 13.32 -1.30 -6.52
C LYS A 100 13.08 -1.20 -8.02
N VAL A 101 12.86 0.01 -8.50
CA VAL A 101 12.91 0.31 -9.93
C VAL A 101 14.38 0.42 -10.32
N VAL A 102 14.78 -0.30 -11.35
CA VAL A 102 16.18 -0.30 -11.85
C VAL A 102 16.32 0.46 -13.16
N GLU A 103 15.26 0.52 -13.95
CA GLU A 103 15.22 1.23 -15.23
C GLU A 103 13.80 1.74 -15.49
N ALA A 104 13.69 2.89 -16.11
CA ALA A 104 12.47 3.39 -16.73
C ALA A 104 12.75 3.85 -18.15
N LYS A 105 11.82 3.60 -19.05
CA LYS A 105 11.87 4.07 -20.44
C LYS A 105 10.61 4.84 -20.80
N ILE A 106 10.79 5.93 -21.53
CA ILE A 106 9.71 6.74 -22.10
C ILE A 106 9.98 6.80 -23.61
N ASP A 107 9.02 6.35 -24.39
CA ASP A 107 9.14 6.25 -25.86
C ASP A 107 10.42 5.53 -26.32
N GLY A 108 10.77 4.46 -25.60
CA GLY A 108 11.96 3.66 -25.87
C GLY A 108 13.29 4.25 -25.39
N GLN A 109 13.32 5.50 -24.91
CA GLN A 109 14.50 6.15 -24.38
C GLN A 109 14.62 5.97 -22.86
N ILE A 110 15.84 5.73 -22.39
CA ILE A 110 16.10 5.60 -20.95
C ILE A 110 15.85 6.96 -20.27
N ALA A 111 14.92 6.97 -19.32
CA ALA A 111 14.66 8.12 -18.49
C ALA A 111 15.61 8.14 -17.29
N PRO A 112 16.14 9.31 -16.89
CA PRO A 112 16.99 9.42 -15.72
C PRO A 112 16.18 9.08 -14.46
N LEU A 113 16.67 8.12 -13.67
CA LEU A 113 16.08 7.75 -12.39
C LEU A 113 16.76 8.53 -11.27
N LYS A 114 15.99 9.32 -10.54
CA LYS A 114 16.40 9.83 -9.24
C LYS A 114 15.90 8.88 -8.17
N ILE A 115 16.78 8.04 -7.65
CA ILE A 115 16.45 7.13 -6.56
C ILE A 115 16.40 7.95 -5.26
N VAL A 116 15.19 8.19 -4.77
CA VAL A 116 14.96 8.98 -3.55
C VAL A 116 15.13 8.12 -2.29
N ARG A 117 14.88 6.82 -2.40
CA ARG A 117 15.03 5.86 -1.31
C ARG A 117 15.77 4.61 -1.80
N LYS A 118 16.58 4.03 -0.92
CA LYS A 118 17.03 2.65 -1.10
C LYS A 118 15.80 1.72 -1.08
N ALA A 119 15.93 0.54 -1.69
CA ALA A 119 14.88 -0.47 -1.59
C ALA A 119 14.55 -0.73 -0.12
N ASP A 120 13.34 -0.40 0.29
CA ASP A 120 12.86 -0.67 1.63
C ASP A 120 12.39 -2.11 1.74
N THR A 121 12.67 -2.73 2.86
CA THR A 121 12.11 -4.04 3.18
C THR A 121 10.83 -3.85 3.97
N HIS A 122 9.74 -4.35 3.42
CA HIS A 122 8.44 -4.37 4.06
C HIS A 122 8.15 -5.77 4.62
N TYR A 123 7.78 -5.82 5.88
CA TYR A 123 7.33 -7.06 6.50
C TYR A 123 5.85 -7.28 6.21
N MET A 124 5.46 -8.54 6.09
CA MET A 124 4.06 -8.89 5.97
C MET A 124 3.34 -8.62 7.29
N GLY A 125 2.09 -8.27 7.19
CA GLY A 125 1.21 -8.06 8.34
C GLY A 125 -0.20 -8.52 8.00
N VAL A 126 -0.95 -8.90 9.01
CA VAL A 126 -2.37 -9.21 8.90
C VAL A 126 -3.14 -8.12 9.62
N GLY A 127 -4.09 -7.50 8.94
CA GLY A 127 -5.06 -6.62 9.56
C GLY A 127 -6.00 -7.47 10.42
N VAL A 128 -5.97 -7.27 11.73
CA VAL A 128 -6.83 -8.01 12.66
C VAL A 128 -8.24 -7.45 12.61
N ARG A 129 -8.36 -6.13 12.46
CA ARG A 129 -9.63 -5.41 12.30
C ARG A 129 -9.42 -4.23 11.37
N HIS A 130 -10.43 -3.93 10.58
CA HIS A 130 -10.47 -2.80 9.67
C HIS A 130 -11.67 -1.93 9.99
N ALA A 131 -11.57 -0.65 9.68
CA ALA A 131 -12.73 0.23 9.73
C ALA A 131 -13.87 -0.35 8.89
N GLY A 132 -15.05 -0.44 9.46
CA GLY A 132 -16.23 -1.10 8.88
C GLY A 132 -16.50 -2.52 9.37
N ASP A 133 -15.49 -3.22 9.90
CA ASP A 133 -15.71 -4.52 10.54
C ASP A 133 -16.61 -4.33 11.76
N ASP A 134 -17.48 -5.29 12.01
CA ASP A 134 -18.40 -5.32 13.16
C ASP A 134 -19.23 -4.02 13.32
N GLY A 135 -19.41 -3.25 12.25
CA GLY A 135 -20.14 -1.97 12.27
C GLY A 135 -19.35 -0.79 12.86
N ALA A 136 -18.09 -0.96 13.19
CA ALA A 136 -17.26 0.10 13.77
C ALA A 136 -16.72 1.06 12.71
N ALA A 137 -16.81 2.37 12.97
CA ALA A 137 -16.22 3.39 12.12
C ALA A 137 -14.68 3.37 12.15
N ALA A 138 -14.09 2.99 13.29
CA ALA A 138 -12.64 2.90 13.45
C ALA A 138 -12.23 2.00 14.61
N TYR A 139 -11.03 1.46 14.50
CA TYR A 139 -10.28 0.80 15.59
C TYR A 139 -9.03 1.62 15.85
N ARG A 140 -8.80 2.00 17.10
CA ARG A 140 -7.69 2.91 17.46
C ARG A 140 -7.01 2.48 18.76
N ILE A 141 -5.89 3.15 19.05
CA ILE A 141 -5.13 3.00 20.31
C ILE A 141 -4.79 1.52 20.60
N PRO A 142 -4.13 0.81 19.68
CA PRO A 142 -3.82 -0.59 19.90
C PRO A 142 -2.79 -0.76 21.02
N GLY A 143 -3.06 -1.70 21.92
CA GLY A 143 -2.11 -2.22 22.89
C GLY A 143 -1.81 -3.67 22.60
N LEU A 144 -0.59 -4.12 22.88
CA LEU A 144 -0.16 -5.49 22.66
C LEU A 144 0.63 -5.99 23.86
N VAL A 145 0.25 -7.17 24.35
CA VAL A 145 0.95 -7.82 25.47
C VAL A 145 1.03 -9.32 25.25
N THR A 146 2.10 -9.93 25.73
CA THR A 146 2.26 -11.38 25.70
C THR A 146 2.04 -11.94 27.11
N SER A 147 1.15 -12.92 27.24
CA SER A 147 0.94 -13.63 28.50
C SER A 147 2.13 -14.52 28.87
N ASN A 148 2.22 -14.94 30.12
CA ASN A 148 3.28 -15.85 30.57
C ASN A 148 3.27 -17.21 29.84
N LYS A 149 2.18 -17.57 29.19
CA LYS A 149 2.05 -18.79 28.38
C LYS A 149 2.37 -18.55 26.88
N GLY A 150 2.84 -17.35 26.50
CA GLY A 150 3.16 -17.01 25.13
C GLY A 150 1.96 -16.59 24.27
N THR A 151 0.77 -16.46 24.83
CA THR A 151 -0.40 -15.96 24.10
C THR A 151 -0.27 -14.46 23.90
N LEU A 152 -0.41 -14.02 22.66
CA LEU A 152 -0.43 -12.62 22.29
C LEU A 152 -1.84 -12.07 22.46
N LEU A 153 -1.98 -11.00 23.25
CA LEU A 153 -3.24 -10.31 23.51
C LEU A 153 -3.16 -8.92 22.86
N GLY A 154 -4.10 -8.64 21.97
CA GLY A 154 -4.28 -7.32 21.38
C GLY A 154 -5.53 -6.66 21.94
N VAL A 155 -5.41 -5.42 22.38
CA VAL A 155 -6.54 -4.58 22.83
C VAL A 155 -6.57 -3.31 21.98
N TYR A 156 -7.74 -2.75 21.79
CA TYR A 156 -7.92 -1.54 21.01
C TYR A 156 -9.28 -0.89 21.33
N ASP A 157 -9.39 0.41 21.08
CA ASP A 157 -10.66 1.12 21.14
C ASP A 157 -11.51 0.78 19.92
N VAL A 158 -12.77 0.40 20.15
CA VAL A 158 -13.78 0.26 19.10
C VAL A 158 -14.62 1.53 19.06
N ARG A 159 -14.66 2.20 17.93
CA ARG A 159 -15.34 3.48 17.75
C ARG A 159 -16.41 3.35 16.68
N TYR A 160 -17.65 3.47 17.10
CA TYR A 160 -18.80 3.21 16.23
C TYR A 160 -19.19 4.42 15.37
N ASN A 161 -19.08 5.64 15.87
CA ASN A 161 -19.57 6.83 15.17
C ASN A 161 -18.55 7.44 14.21
N ASN A 162 -17.31 7.62 14.66
CA ASN A 162 -16.24 8.23 13.88
C ASN A 162 -14.87 7.91 14.48
N SER A 163 -13.79 8.48 13.97
CA SER A 163 -12.42 8.27 14.46
C SER A 163 -11.93 9.31 15.48
N ALA A 164 -12.80 10.21 15.98
CA ALA A 164 -12.41 11.26 16.93
C ALA A 164 -12.03 10.68 18.30
N ASP A 165 -11.19 11.41 19.06
CA ASP A 165 -10.69 10.91 20.35
C ASP A 165 -11.72 11.01 21.49
N LEU A 166 -12.61 11.96 21.41
CA LEU A 166 -13.70 12.11 22.39
C LEU A 166 -15.02 11.73 21.73
N GLN A 167 -15.60 10.64 22.16
CA GLN A 167 -16.89 10.13 21.69
C GLN A 167 -17.73 9.67 22.88
N GLU A 168 -19.04 9.68 22.68
CA GLU A 168 -19.98 9.21 23.71
C GLU A 168 -19.88 7.70 23.98
N TYR A 169 -19.42 6.94 22.96
CA TYR A 169 -19.27 5.49 23.05
C TYR A 169 -17.91 5.06 22.51
N VAL A 170 -17.10 4.51 23.39
CA VAL A 170 -15.84 3.80 23.11
C VAL A 170 -15.88 2.50 23.89
N GLU A 171 -15.71 1.36 23.21
CA GLU A 171 -15.59 0.05 23.81
C GLU A 171 -14.18 -0.53 23.68
#